data_7770e5b1c574f2938e2f7e583412ee83
#
_entry.id   7770e5b1c574f2938e2f7e583412ee83
#
_cell.length_a   1.000
_cell.length_b   1.000
_cell.length_c   1.000
_cell.angle_alpha   90.00
_cell.angle_beta   90.00
_cell.angle_gamma   90.00
#
_symmetry.space_group_name_H-M   'P 1'
#
loop_
_entity.id
_entity.type
_entity.pdbx_description
1 polymer ?
#
loop_
_entity_poly.entity_id
_entity_poly.type
_entity_poly.pdbx_seq_one_letter_code
_entity_poly.pdbx_strand_id
1 'polypeptide(L)'
;DLNEGGNMIKRIVILCISISVLGILHAQYNPDNHVVTISKYYLKALSDVEDGSAEERKEVFEENAKKMNPLQERLISTMVLGHFWTGTSNEVLEINEWASMTDADASVRTTADTRKKAWRKDEDRVEFMSKFNKYWVGKHTDVSVLELNMDVLKRPARQYKENTIVTMVQYNLAPLSKVEDGSAEDRKEVLQKFFDNVVKKDDKVLSYMELTHYWSGSAGGPEGWPVIVVNEYANIEDAMDQDNSALVEKAWPDEEERKAFFKKFNAYWSNGHHKDLEIRNHWVSLRK
;
A
#
# COMPACT_ATOMS: atom_id res chain seq x y z
N ASP A 1 41.75 -30.57 28.71
CA ASP A 1 41.80 -30.40 27.24
C ASP A 1 40.52 -30.84 26.47
N LEU A 2 39.54 -31.43 27.13
CA LEU A 2 38.26 -31.79 26.48
C LEU A 2 37.14 -30.70 26.57
N ASN A 3 37.44 -29.62 27.27
CA ASN A 3 36.46 -28.55 27.49
C ASN A 3 36.53 -27.37 26.48
N GLU A 4 37.60 -27.24 25.74
CA GLU A 4 37.74 -26.16 24.75
C GLU A 4 37.07 -26.47 23.42
N GLY A 5 37.02 -27.75 23.00
CA GLY A 5 36.37 -28.18 21.77
C GLY A 5 34.86 -27.94 21.78
N GLY A 6 34.21 -28.18 22.93
CA GLY A 6 32.78 -28.00 23.09
C GLY A 6 32.30 -26.54 23.00
N ASN A 7 33.14 -25.59 23.45
CA ASN A 7 32.84 -24.18 23.37
C ASN A 7 33.04 -23.61 21.96
N MET A 8 33.99 -24.13 21.21
CA MET A 8 34.25 -23.71 19.83
C MET A 8 33.10 -24.14 18.88
N ILE A 9 32.62 -25.37 19.04
CA ILE A 9 31.48 -25.90 18.26
C ILE A 9 30.21 -25.11 18.58
N LYS A 10 29.93 -24.79 19.85
CA LYS A 10 28.77 -23.95 20.21
C LYS A 10 28.87 -22.54 19.62
N ARG A 11 30.06 -21.94 19.61
CA ARG A 11 30.27 -20.60 19.01
C ARG A 11 30.10 -20.61 17.48
N ILE A 12 30.55 -21.69 16.81
CA ILE A 12 30.38 -21.84 15.36
C ILE A 12 28.89 -22.06 15.02
N VAL A 13 28.15 -22.87 15.79
CA VAL A 13 26.71 -23.10 15.59
C VAL A 13 25.91 -21.81 15.81
N ILE A 14 26.22 -21.04 16.85
CA ILE A 14 25.55 -19.75 17.10
C ILE A 14 25.88 -18.76 15.98
N LEU A 15 27.13 -18.70 15.49
CA LEU A 15 27.54 -17.82 14.39
C LEU A 15 26.84 -18.22 13.08
N CYS A 16 26.73 -19.51 12.77
CA CYS A 16 26.03 -20.00 11.58
C CYS A 16 24.53 -19.72 11.65
N ILE A 17 23.89 -19.87 12.81
CA ILE A 17 22.47 -19.51 12.99
C ILE A 17 22.28 -18.01 12.86
N SER A 18 23.16 -17.18 13.43
CA SER A 18 23.08 -15.71 13.29
C SER A 18 23.26 -15.24 11.86
N ILE A 19 24.16 -15.85 11.10
CA ILE A 19 24.39 -15.55 9.68
C ILE A 19 23.19 -16.01 8.84
N SER A 20 22.60 -17.17 9.16
CA SER A 20 21.41 -17.69 8.46
C SER A 20 20.19 -16.78 8.70
N VAL A 21 19.99 -16.31 9.92
CA VAL A 21 18.88 -15.39 10.25
C VAL A 21 19.09 -14.01 9.60
N LEU A 22 20.31 -13.51 9.58
CA LEU A 22 20.64 -12.24 8.89
C LEU A 22 20.49 -12.40 7.36
N GLY A 23 20.87 -13.53 6.78
CA GLY A 23 20.70 -13.82 5.36
C GLY A 23 19.23 -13.93 4.96
N ILE A 24 18.38 -14.49 5.80
CA ILE A 24 16.94 -14.60 5.55
C ILE A 24 16.27 -13.21 5.62
N LEU A 25 16.68 -12.36 6.56
CA LEU A 25 16.16 -10.99 6.66
C LEU A 25 16.58 -10.11 5.47
N HIS A 26 17.78 -10.31 4.92
CA HIS A 26 18.25 -9.56 3.74
C HIS A 26 17.64 -10.04 2.43
N ALA A 27 17.19 -11.30 2.35
CA ALA A 27 16.55 -11.85 1.15
C ALA A 27 15.12 -11.33 0.91
N GLN A 28 14.54 -10.59 1.87
CA GLN A 28 13.16 -10.11 1.80
C GLN A 28 13.04 -8.61 1.50
N TYR A 29 14.09 -7.83 1.78
CA TYR A 29 14.07 -6.38 1.55
C TYR A 29 14.74 -6.05 0.21
N ASN A 30 13.98 -5.45 -0.69
CA ASN A 30 14.51 -4.86 -1.91
C ASN A 30 14.75 -3.36 -1.66
N PRO A 31 16.01 -2.87 -1.64
CA PRO A 31 16.30 -1.46 -1.38
C PRO A 31 15.74 -0.50 -2.43
N ASP A 32 15.37 -1.00 -3.60
CA ASP A 32 14.74 -0.21 -4.66
C ASP A 32 13.22 -0.06 -4.47
N ASN A 33 12.62 -0.86 -3.58
CA ASN A 33 11.22 -0.75 -3.25
C ASN A 33 10.96 0.40 -2.27
N HIS A 34 9.82 1.04 -2.45
CA HIS A 34 9.34 2.08 -1.56
C HIS A 34 8.66 1.50 -0.31
N VAL A 35 8.48 2.35 0.69
CA VAL A 35 7.74 2.02 1.91
C VAL A 35 6.37 2.68 1.86
N VAL A 36 5.35 1.93 2.23
CA VAL A 36 3.98 2.42 2.36
C VAL A 36 3.54 2.33 3.81
N THR A 37 3.10 3.45 4.37
CA THR A 37 2.44 3.50 5.67
C THR A 37 0.94 3.63 5.48
N ILE A 38 0.17 2.86 6.25
CA ILE A 38 -1.28 2.92 6.28
C ILE A 38 -1.70 3.35 7.68
N SER A 39 -2.40 4.49 7.78
CA SER A 39 -2.88 5.03 9.03
C SER A 39 -4.38 5.31 8.95
N LYS A 40 -5.08 5.07 10.05
CA LYS A 40 -6.50 5.29 10.19
C LYS A 40 -6.73 6.48 11.11
N TYR A 41 -7.47 7.46 10.63
CA TYR A 41 -7.86 8.65 11.36
C TYR A 41 -9.36 8.67 11.62
N TYR A 42 -9.77 9.40 12.65
CA TYR A 42 -11.18 9.47 13.05
C TYR A 42 -11.67 10.91 13.03
N LEU A 43 -12.77 11.11 12.32
CA LEU A 43 -13.48 12.38 12.24
C LEU A 43 -14.54 12.43 13.34
N LYS A 44 -14.81 13.63 13.85
CA LYS A 44 -16.00 13.86 14.65
C LYS A 44 -17.25 13.74 13.77
N ALA A 45 -18.32 13.19 14.31
CA ALA A 45 -19.62 13.28 13.65
C ALA A 45 -20.00 14.76 13.47
N LEU A 46 -20.61 15.10 12.33
CA LEU A 46 -21.00 16.51 12.10
C LEU A 46 -21.97 17.04 13.14
N SER A 47 -22.81 16.17 13.72
CA SER A 47 -23.69 16.49 14.85
C SER A 47 -22.93 16.96 16.10
N ASP A 48 -21.66 16.58 16.24
CA ASP A 48 -20.84 16.85 17.41
C ASP A 48 -19.89 18.07 17.19
N VAL A 49 -20.02 18.71 16.01
CA VAL A 49 -19.22 19.87 15.63
C VAL A 49 -20.11 21.10 15.60
N GLU A 50 -19.93 21.99 16.57
CA GLU A 50 -20.67 23.26 16.66
C GLU A 50 -20.40 24.09 15.39
N ASP A 51 -21.45 24.57 14.76
CA ASP A 51 -21.41 25.34 13.49
C ASP A 51 -20.62 24.65 12.37
N GLY A 52 -20.50 23.31 12.42
CA GLY A 52 -19.80 22.52 11.42
C GLY A 52 -20.69 22.06 10.25
N SER A 53 -20.11 21.96 9.05
CA SER A 53 -20.78 21.42 7.89
C SER A 53 -19.89 20.44 7.12
N ALA A 54 -20.49 19.61 6.27
CA ALA A 54 -19.75 18.71 5.38
C ALA A 54 -18.92 19.50 4.36
N GLU A 55 -19.46 20.64 3.93
CA GLU A 55 -18.83 21.52 2.96
C GLU A 55 -17.60 22.22 3.54
N GLU A 56 -17.73 22.85 4.72
CA GLU A 56 -16.59 23.47 5.40
C GLU A 56 -15.51 22.41 5.73
N ARG A 57 -15.91 21.20 6.18
CA ARG A 57 -14.98 20.12 6.42
C ARG A 57 -14.18 19.76 5.16
N LYS A 58 -14.85 19.65 4.02
CA LYS A 58 -14.20 19.38 2.72
C LYS A 58 -13.24 20.50 2.35
N GLU A 59 -13.68 21.75 2.41
CA GLU A 59 -12.86 22.93 2.08
C GLU A 59 -11.59 23.01 2.94
N VAL A 60 -11.72 22.79 4.24
CA VAL A 60 -10.59 22.81 5.18
C VAL A 60 -9.59 21.71 4.87
N PHE A 61 -10.05 20.50 4.51
CA PHE A 61 -9.16 19.40 4.15
C PHE A 61 -8.47 19.65 2.80
N GLU A 62 -9.20 20.18 1.82
CA GLU A 62 -8.63 20.56 0.52
C GLU A 62 -7.61 21.70 0.66
N GLU A 63 -7.87 22.70 1.50
CA GLU A 63 -6.91 23.77 1.80
C GLU A 63 -5.64 23.19 2.44
N ASN A 64 -5.80 22.27 3.43
CA ASN A 64 -4.66 21.61 4.05
C ASN A 64 -3.82 20.85 3.01
N ALA A 65 -4.45 20.00 2.21
CA ALA A 65 -3.76 19.23 1.17
C ALA A 65 -3.05 20.16 0.16
N LYS A 66 -3.74 21.16 -0.35
CA LYS A 66 -3.21 22.13 -1.31
C LYS A 66 -1.98 22.88 -0.80
N LYS A 67 -1.95 23.22 0.49
CA LYS A 67 -0.84 23.95 1.09
C LYS A 67 0.29 23.06 1.60
N MET A 68 -0.06 21.90 2.16
CA MET A 68 0.92 20.99 2.77
C MET A 68 1.61 20.09 1.76
N ASN A 69 0.84 19.44 0.85
CA ASN A 69 1.39 18.42 -0.06
C ASN A 69 2.59 18.90 -0.90
N PRO A 70 2.61 20.14 -1.48
CA PRO A 70 3.76 20.62 -2.22
C PRO A 70 5.02 20.83 -1.36
N LEU A 71 4.87 21.00 -0.06
CA LEU A 71 5.96 21.25 0.89
C LEU A 71 6.47 19.97 1.57
N GLN A 72 5.77 18.87 1.43
CA GLN A 72 6.18 17.55 1.97
C GLN A 72 7.08 16.83 0.96
N GLU A 73 8.32 17.30 0.80
CA GLU A 73 9.26 16.82 -0.23
C GLU A 73 9.53 15.31 -0.16
N ARG A 74 9.45 14.72 1.03
CA ARG A 74 9.72 13.30 1.27
C ARG A 74 8.52 12.39 0.99
N LEU A 75 7.31 12.92 1.06
CA LEU A 75 6.08 12.20 0.71
C LEU A 75 5.99 12.10 -0.81
N ILE A 76 6.05 10.89 -1.35
CA ILE A 76 5.98 10.64 -2.79
C ILE A 76 4.55 10.72 -3.27
N SER A 77 3.65 9.98 -2.62
CA SER A 77 2.22 10.01 -2.92
C SER A 77 1.39 9.79 -1.68
N THR A 78 0.15 10.26 -1.68
CA THR A 78 -0.85 9.96 -0.66
C THR A 78 -2.20 9.66 -1.29
N MET A 79 -2.91 8.69 -0.72
CA MET A 79 -4.33 8.44 -0.99
C MET A 79 -5.10 8.61 0.31
N VAL A 80 -6.17 9.38 0.27
CA VAL A 80 -7.07 9.62 1.41
C VAL A 80 -8.41 8.96 1.11
N LEU A 81 -8.74 7.92 1.85
CA LEU A 81 -9.86 7.04 1.57
C LEU A 81 -10.95 7.20 2.65
N GLY A 82 -12.10 7.71 2.23
CA GLY A 82 -13.29 7.80 3.07
C GLY A 82 -14.16 6.54 2.99
N HIS A 83 -15.24 6.53 3.77
CA HIS A 83 -16.23 5.47 3.73
C HIS A 83 -16.87 5.34 2.34
N PHE A 84 -17.06 4.10 1.90
CA PHE A 84 -17.95 3.71 0.81
C PHE A 84 -18.75 2.48 1.24
N TRP A 85 -18.30 1.25 0.99
CA TRP A 85 -18.95 0.04 1.50
C TRP A 85 -18.26 -0.51 2.75
N THR A 86 -16.97 -0.21 2.95
CA THR A 86 -16.24 -0.58 4.17
C THR A 86 -15.85 0.64 4.98
N GLY A 87 -15.46 0.40 6.24
CA GLY A 87 -15.19 1.42 7.23
C GLY A 87 -16.46 2.08 7.77
N THR A 88 -16.29 3.10 8.58
CA THR A 88 -17.38 3.91 9.11
C THR A 88 -17.38 5.30 8.48
N SER A 89 -18.52 6.00 8.52
CA SER A 89 -18.66 7.35 7.96
C SER A 89 -17.72 8.39 8.57
N ASN A 90 -17.18 8.10 9.74
CA ASN A 90 -16.25 8.98 10.45
C ASN A 90 -14.81 8.45 10.47
N GLU A 91 -14.49 7.48 9.62
CA GLU A 91 -13.16 6.89 9.50
C GLU A 91 -12.53 7.27 8.16
N VAL A 92 -11.28 7.69 8.22
CA VAL A 92 -10.44 7.99 7.05
C VAL A 92 -9.23 7.08 7.09
N LEU A 93 -8.97 6.38 6.00
CA LEU A 93 -7.75 5.61 5.81
C LEU A 93 -6.80 6.41 4.92
N GLU A 94 -5.58 6.59 5.38
CA GLU A 94 -4.53 7.30 4.64
C GLU A 94 -3.43 6.32 4.27
N ILE A 95 -3.09 6.26 2.99
CA ILE A 95 -2.04 5.43 2.42
C ILE A 95 -0.96 6.37 1.90
N ASN A 96 0.21 6.38 2.55
CA ASN A 96 1.33 7.25 2.23
C ASN A 96 2.51 6.44 1.70
N GLU A 97 3.10 6.90 0.61
CA GLU A 97 4.28 6.31 -0.01
C GLU A 97 5.52 7.17 0.26
N TRP A 98 6.59 6.51 0.64
CA TRP A 98 7.89 7.09 0.97
C TRP A 98 9.00 6.33 0.25
N ALA A 99 10.09 7.00 -0.11
CA ALA A 99 11.26 6.31 -0.66
C ALA A 99 11.91 5.37 0.38
N SER A 100 11.77 5.68 1.67
CA SER A 100 12.32 4.87 2.76
C SER A 100 11.58 5.12 4.08
N MET A 101 11.78 4.24 5.05
CA MET A 101 11.28 4.46 6.43
C MET A 101 11.94 5.68 7.09
N THR A 102 13.19 5.98 6.73
CA THR A 102 13.88 7.19 7.20
C THR A 102 13.19 8.46 6.72
N ASP A 103 12.67 8.46 5.48
CA ASP A 103 11.92 9.60 4.94
C ASP A 103 10.56 9.75 5.60
N ALA A 104 9.88 8.64 5.89
CA ALA A 104 8.64 8.65 6.65
C ALA A 104 8.83 9.29 8.04
N ASP A 105 9.81 8.81 8.80
CA ASP A 105 10.15 9.35 10.14
C ASP A 105 10.55 10.84 10.07
N ALA A 106 11.40 11.21 9.14
CA ALA A 106 11.82 12.59 8.97
C ALA A 106 10.65 13.52 8.59
N SER A 107 9.70 13.05 7.79
CA SER A 107 8.48 13.81 7.43
C SER A 107 7.63 14.10 8.66
N VAL A 108 7.41 13.10 9.52
CA VAL A 108 6.67 13.27 10.78
C VAL A 108 7.34 14.35 11.66
N ARG A 109 8.65 14.27 11.84
CA ARG A 109 9.41 15.23 12.67
C ARG A 109 9.37 16.67 12.13
N THR A 110 9.26 16.84 10.82
CA THR A 110 9.26 18.16 10.17
C THR A 110 7.87 18.73 9.90
N THR A 111 6.80 18.01 10.26
CA THR A 111 5.41 18.43 10.00
C THR A 111 5.09 19.83 10.57
N ALA A 112 5.55 20.12 11.78
CA ALA A 112 5.33 21.44 12.41
C ALA A 112 5.99 22.59 11.61
N ASP A 113 7.20 22.38 11.10
CA ASP A 113 7.92 23.38 10.32
C ASP A 113 7.33 23.51 8.91
N THR A 114 6.89 22.42 8.31
CA THR A 114 6.14 22.42 7.05
C THR A 114 4.87 23.23 7.20
N ARG A 115 4.15 23.10 8.31
CA ARG A 115 2.95 23.86 8.63
C ARG A 115 3.22 25.37 8.78
N LYS A 116 4.36 25.76 9.39
CA LYS A 116 4.80 27.18 9.45
C LYS A 116 5.12 27.75 8.05
N LYS A 117 5.66 26.93 7.15
CA LYS A 117 5.90 27.34 5.76
C LYS A 117 4.59 27.49 4.97
N ALA A 118 3.61 26.62 5.21
CA ALA A 118 2.29 26.63 4.57
C ALA A 118 1.45 27.85 4.99
N TRP A 119 1.50 28.22 6.27
CA TRP A 119 0.85 29.43 6.83
C TRP A 119 1.91 30.26 7.53
N ARG A 120 2.43 31.27 6.80
CA ARG A 120 3.58 32.06 7.26
C ARG A 120 3.25 33.01 8.42
N LYS A 121 2.01 33.49 8.48
CA LYS A 121 1.56 34.30 9.61
C LYS A 121 1.01 33.39 10.69
N ASP A 122 1.36 33.69 11.93
CA ASP A 122 0.94 32.88 13.08
C ASP A 122 -0.56 32.93 13.28
N GLU A 123 -1.18 34.09 13.08
CA GLU A 123 -2.61 34.27 13.19
C GLU A 123 -3.38 33.40 12.21
N ASP A 124 -2.98 33.45 10.91
CA ASP A 124 -3.60 32.64 9.85
C ASP A 124 -3.47 31.13 10.14
N ARG A 125 -2.30 30.73 10.69
CA ARG A 125 -2.05 29.33 11.05
C ARG A 125 -2.92 28.88 12.21
N VAL A 126 -3.03 29.70 13.26
CA VAL A 126 -3.86 29.40 14.43
C VAL A 126 -5.32 29.31 14.04
N GLU A 127 -5.82 30.28 13.26
CA GLU A 127 -7.19 30.27 12.76
C GLU A 127 -7.47 29.01 11.92
N PHE A 128 -6.60 28.72 10.93
CA PHE A 128 -6.75 27.53 10.12
C PHE A 128 -6.75 26.24 10.96
N MET A 129 -5.79 26.10 11.88
CA MET A 129 -5.68 24.91 12.72
C MET A 129 -6.88 24.74 13.66
N SER A 130 -7.47 25.84 14.10
CA SER A 130 -8.72 25.78 14.89
C SER A 130 -9.86 25.18 14.05
N LYS A 131 -10.05 25.67 12.81
CA LYS A 131 -11.05 25.10 11.87
C LYS A 131 -10.76 23.64 11.53
N PHE A 132 -9.51 23.31 11.25
CA PHE A 132 -9.10 21.94 10.89
C PHE A 132 -9.33 20.97 12.04
N ASN A 133 -8.87 21.32 13.25
CA ASN A 133 -8.94 20.42 14.41
C ASN A 133 -10.36 20.21 14.95
N LYS A 134 -11.32 21.12 14.65
CA LYS A 134 -12.70 20.91 15.09
C LYS A 134 -13.34 19.66 14.50
N TYR A 135 -12.83 19.18 13.35
CA TYR A 135 -13.33 17.99 12.65
C TYR A 135 -12.62 16.68 13.04
N TRP A 136 -11.51 16.74 13.79
CA TRP A 136 -10.74 15.56 14.16
C TRP A 136 -10.97 15.12 15.59
N VAL A 137 -10.95 13.81 15.82
CA VAL A 137 -10.99 13.23 17.17
C VAL A 137 -9.63 13.39 17.89
N GLY A 138 -8.56 13.72 17.14
CA GLY A 138 -7.20 13.87 17.69
C GLY A 138 -6.50 12.55 17.98
N LYS A 139 -7.04 11.44 17.48
CA LYS A 139 -6.44 10.11 17.59
C LYS A 139 -6.29 9.50 16.19
N HIS A 140 -5.27 8.68 16.02
CA HIS A 140 -5.09 7.84 14.85
C HIS A 140 -4.62 6.45 15.29
N THR A 141 -4.68 5.51 14.36
CA THR A 141 -4.14 4.15 14.52
C THR A 141 -3.22 3.88 13.35
N ASP A 142 -1.97 3.57 13.61
CA ASP A 142 -1.06 3.06 12.58
C ASP A 142 -1.43 1.61 12.30
N VAL A 143 -1.88 1.35 11.08
CA VAL A 143 -2.41 0.05 10.68
C VAL A 143 -1.30 -0.86 10.19
N SER A 144 -0.46 -0.34 9.28
CA SER A 144 0.58 -1.13 8.64
C SER A 144 1.74 -0.28 8.13
N VAL A 145 2.91 -0.90 8.09
CA VAL A 145 4.10 -0.44 7.36
C VAL A 145 4.51 -1.57 6.43
N LEU A 146 4.38 -1.36 5.14
CA LEU A 146 4.52 -2.36 4.09
C LEU A 146 5.56 -1.92 3.06
N GLU A 147 6.07 -2.87 2.29
CA GLU A 147 6.94 -2.65 1.15
C GLU A 147 6.10 -2.57 -0.13
N LEU A 148 6.31 -1.53 -0.94
CA LEU A 148 5.70 -1.38 -2.25
C LEU A 148 6.58 -2.00 -3.32
N ASN A 149 6.08 -3.01 -4.00
CA ASN A 149 6.76 -3.64 -5.13
C ASN A 149 6.79 -2.68 -6.33
N MET A 150 7.95 -2.09 -6.59
CA MET A 150 8.14 -1.11 -7.66
C MET A 150 8.10 -1.72 -9.06
N ASP A 151 8.35 -3.02 -9.20
CA ASP A 151 8.34 -3.71 -10.49
C ASP A 151 6.92 -3.81 -11.07
N VAL A 152 5.90 -3.88 -10.21
CA VAL A 152 4.50 -4.04 -10.61
C VAL A 152 3.63 -2.85 -10.18
N LEU A 153 4.13 -1.65 -10.34
CA LEU A 153 3.45 -0.41 -10.00
C LEU A 153 2.81 0.24 -11.23
N LYS A 154 1.51 0.56 -11.15
CA LYS A 154 0.81 1.40 -12.13
C LYS A 154 0.36 2.69 -11.48
N ARG A 155 0.81 3.81 -12.02
CA ARG A 155 0.40 5.16 -11.61
C ARG A 155 -0.78 5.63 -12.46
N PRO A 156 -1.67 6.50 -11.92
CA PRO A 156 -2.70 7.11 -12.73
C PRO A 156 -2.09 7.88 -13.89
N ALA A 157 -2.61 7.69 -15.11
CA ALA A 157 -2.10 8.37 -16.32
C ALA A 157 -2.38 9.88 -16.32
N ARG A 158 -3.32 10.34 -15.48
CA ARG A 158 -3.72 11.74 -15.34
C ARG A 158 -4.27 12.02 -13.94
N GLN A 159 -4.40 13.28 -13.60
CA GLN A 159 -5.15 13.67 -12.40
C GLN A 159 -6.65 13.55 -12.69
N TYR A 160 -7.37 12.94 -11.76
CA TYR A 160 -8.82 12.85 -11.78
C TYR A 160 -9.42 14.00 -10.97
N LYS A 161 -10.61 14.46 -11.35
CA LYS A 161 -11.33 15.52 -10.66
C LYS A 161 -12.42 14.96 -9.75
N GLU A 162 -13.01 13.87 -10.18
CA GLU A 162 -14.06 13.16 -9.43
C GLU A 162 -13.40 12.12 -8.52
N ASN A 163 -14.03 11.88 -7.38
CA ASN A 163 -13.61 10.81 -6.49
C ASN A 163 -13.64 9.46 -7.21
N THR A 164 -12.68 8.62 -6.87
CA THR A 164 -12.51 7.29 -7.44
C THR A 164 -12.80 6.22 -6.39
N ILE A 165 -12.90 4.97 -6.82
CA ILE A 165 -13.07 3.82 -5.92
C ILE A 165 -11.75 3.09 -5.76
N VAL A 166 -11.38 2.78 -4.52
CA VAL A 166 -10.21 1.99 -4.19
C VAL A 166 -10.63 0.69 -3.53
N THR A 167 -10.12 -0.42 -4.05
CA THR A 167 -10.24 -1.74 -3.43
C THR A 167 -8.91 -2.18 -2.86
N MET A 168 -8.96 -2.86 -1.71
CA MET A 168 -7.79 -3.52 -1.12
C MET A 168 -8.13 -4.99 -0.93
N VAL A 169 -7.34 -5.87 -1.54
CA VAL A 169 -7.57 -7.31 -1.51
C VAL A 169 -6.27 -8.02 -1.11
N GLN A 170 -6.34 -8.91 -0.16
CA GLN A 170 -5.21 -9.74 0.23
C GLN A 170 -5.25 -11.08 -0.50
N TYR A 171 -4.17 -11.40 -1.17
CA TYR A 171 -3.84 -12.71 -1.71
C TYR A 171 -2.69 -13.33 -0.92
N ASN A 172 -2.45 -14.63 -1.11
CA ASN A 172 -1.31 -15.31 -0.52
C ASN A 172 -0.48 -16.00 -1.60
N LEU A 173 0.81 -15.65 -1.69
CA LEU A 173 1.76 -16.37 -2.54
C LEU A 173 2.06 -17.73 -1.93
N ALA A 174 2.08 -18.74 -2.75
CA ALA A 174 2.47 -20.09 -2.33
C ALA A 174 3.92 -20.11 -1.83
N PRO A 175 4.24 -20.87 -0.76
CA PRO A 175 5.62 -21.15 -0.41
C PRO A 175 6.35 -21.81 -1.59
N LEU A 176 7.56 -21.33 -1.92
CA LEU A 176 8.32 -21.87 -3.06
C LEU A 176 8.55 -23.37 -2.96
N SER A 177 8.66 -23.90 -1.75
CA SER A 177 8.79 -25.34 -1.50
C SER A 177 7.56 -26.19 -1.92
N LYS A 178 6.43 -25.53 -2.21
CA LYS A 178 5.20 -26.18 -2.71
C LYS A 178 4.99 -26.01 -4.21
N VAL A 179 5.86 -25.26 -4.88
CA VAL A 179 5.80 -25.04 -6.33
C VAL A 179 6.85 -25.91 -7.00
N GLU A 180 6.41 -26.87 -7.82
CA GLU A 180 7.29 -27.77 -8.57
C GLU A 180 8.22 -26.94 -9.48
N ASP A 181 9.52 -27.15 -9.35
CA ASP A 181 10.58 -26.42 -10.05
C ASP A 181 10.50 -24.88 -9.89
N GLY A 182 9.78 -24.39 -8.85
CA GLY A 182 9.58 -22.97 -8.61
C GLY A 182 10.80 -22.30 -8.01
N SER A 183 11.09 -21.07 -8.47
CA SER A 183 12.11 -20.19 -7.88
C SER A 183 11.56 -18.80 -7.63
N ALA A 184 12.30 -17.97 -6.88
CA ALA A 184 11.94 -16.58 -6.64
C ALA A 184 12.00 -15.76 -7.94
N GLU A 185 13.02 -16.02 -8.76
CA GLU A 185 13.24 -15.37 -10.05
C GLU A 185 12.11 -15.71 -11.02
N ASP A 186 11.76 -16.99 -11.13
CA ASP A 186 10.69 -17.46 -12.00
C ASP A 186 9.32 -16.90 -11.55
N ARG A 187 9.05 -16.88 -10.24
CA ARG A 187 7.86 -16.24 -9.70
C ARG A 187 7.79 -14.76 -10.08
N LYS A 188 8.90 -14.03 -9.90
CA LYS A 188 9.00 -12.61 -10.27
C LYS A 188 8.70 -12.41 -11.75
N GLU A 189 9.31 -13.21 -12.64
CA GLU A 189 9.11 -13.13 -14.09
C GLU A 189 7.65 -13.38 -14.47
N VAL A 190 7.03 -14.42 -13.92
CA VAL A 190 5.64 -14.79 -14.23
C VAL A 190 4.66 -13.70 -13.76
N LEU A 191 4.82 -13.17 -12.54
CA LEU A 191 3.97 -12.10 -12.02
C LEU A 191 4.16 -10.81 -12.80
N GLN A 192 5.40 -10.44 -13.12
CA GLN A 192 5.72 -9.29 -13.95
C GLN A 192 5.09 -9.38 -15.35
N LYS A 193 5.18 -10.57 -15.98
CA LYS A 193 4.58 -10.79 -17.29
C LYS A 193 3.06 -10.66 -17.28
N PHE A 194 2.39 -11.11 -16.22
CA PHE A 194 0.95 -10.89 -16.06
C PHE A 194 0.64 -9.41 -15.88
N PHE A 195 1.37 -8.73 -15.01
CA PHE A 195 1.20 -7.30 -14.78
C PHE A 195 1.35 -6.48 -16.08
N ASP A 196 2.45 -6.68 -16.83
CA ASP A 196 2.74 -5.91 -18.04
C ASP A 196 1.75 -6.17 -19.18
N ASN A 197 1.20 -7.38 -19.26
CA ASN A 197 0.33 -7.77 -20.35
C ASN A 197 -1.16 -7.64 -20.06
N VAL A 198 -1.56 -7.66 -18.80
CA VAL A 198 -2.98 -7.57 -18.39
C VAL A 198 -3.21 -6.32 -17.55
N VAL A 199 -2.70 -6.27 -16.32
CA VAL A 199 -3.04 -5.22 -15.36
C VAL A 199 -2.69 -3.81 -15.87
N LYS A 200 -1.49 -3.66 -16.42
CA LYS A 200 -1.00 -2.37 -16.94
C LYS A 200 -1.79 -1.88 -18.16
N LYS A 201 -2.37 -2.82 -18.93
CA LYS A 201 -3.14 -2.53 -20.14
C LYS A 201 -4.65 -2.45 -19.91
N ASP A 202 -5.11 -2.78 -18.72
CA ASP A 202 -6.52 -2.65 -18.37
C ASP A 202 -6.83 -1.16 -18.08
N ASP A 203 -7.62 -0.55 -18.97
CA ASP A 203 -7.99 0.86 -18.85
C ASP A 203 -8.96 1.14 -17.68
N LYS A 204 -9.63 0.12 -17.13
CA LYS A 204 -10.48 0.22 -15.95
C LYS A 204 -9.64 0.44 -14.69
N VAL A 205 -8.45 -0.17 -14.61
CA VAL A 205 -7.52 -0.01 -13.49
C VAL A 205 -6.73 1.27 -13.65
N LEU A 206 -7.05 2.30 -12.88
CA LEU A 206 -6.39 3.62 -12.94
C LEU A 206 -5.02 3.59 -12.26
N SER A 207 -4.91 2.94 -11.11
CA SER A 207 -3.65 2.67 -10.43
C SER A 207 -3.67 1.29 -9.79
N TYR A 208 -2.47 0.71 -9.62
CA TYR A 208 -2.24 -0.59 -9.03
C TYR A 208 -0.99 -0.54 -8.16
N MET A 209 -1.11 -1.03 -6.93
CA MET A 209 0.01 -1.22 -6.02
C MET A 209 -0.04 -2.63 -5.44
N GLU A 210 1.12 -3.26 -5.33
CA GLU A 210 1.31 -4.53 -4.66
C GLU A 210 2.16 -4.30 -3.41
N LEU A 211 1.57 -4.58 -2.25
CA LEU A 211 2.17 -4.33 -0.95
C LEU A 211 2.49 -5.65 -0.26
N THR A 212 3.71 -5.78 0.21
CA THR A 212 4.20 -6.97 0.90
C THR A 212 4.71 -6.63 2.31
N HIS A 213 5.11 -7.66 3.04
CA HIS A 213 5.67 -7.49 4.37
C HIS A 213 6.94 -6.64 4.33
N TYR A 214 6.97 -5.59 5.16
CA TYR A 214 8.17 -4.83 5.50
C TYR A 214 8.42 -4.90 7.00
N TRP A 215 7.63 -4.16 7.79
CA TRP A 215 7.72 -4.13 9.23
C TRP A 215 6.49 -4.71 9.92
N SER A 216 5.34 -4.61 9.28
CA SER A 216 4.09 -5.18 9.73
C SER A 216 3.54 -6.18 8.71
N GLY A 217 2.50 -6.89 9.09
CA GLY A 217 1.98 -8.00 8.31
C GLY A 217 2.69 -9.32 8.63
N SER A 218 2.32 -10.38 7.91
CA SER A 218 2.92 -11.69 8.09
C SER A 218 4.11 -11.88 7.15
N ALA A 219 5.23 -12.31 7.71
CA ALA A 219 6.41 -12.70 6.94
C ALA A 219 6.28 -14.09 6.30
N GLY A 220 5.05 -14.54 6.05
CA GLY A 220 4.76 -15.85 5.50
C GLY A 220 4.47 -16.90 6.58
N GLY A 221 4.02 -18.07 6.13
CA GLY A 221 3.63 -19.18 6.99
C GLY A 221 3.17 -20.37 6.17
N PRO A 222 2.50 -21.37 6.78
CA PRO A 222 1.97 -22.53 6.07
C PRO A 222 0.99 -22.18 4.94
N GLU A 223 0.29 -21.04 5.07
CA GLU A 223 -0.67 -20.52 4.09
C GLU A 223 -0.01 -19.67 2.99
N GLY A 224 1.30 -19.37 3.12
CA GLY A 224 2.04 -18.57 2.16
C GLY A 224 2.36 -17.15 2.63
N TRP A 225 2.73 -16.30 1.68
CA TRP A 225 3.12 -14.90 1.90
C TRP A 225 1.96 -13.98 1.52
N PRO A 226 1.40 -13.21 2.45
CA PRO A 226 0.33 -12.28 2.12
C PRO A 226 0.86 -11.13 1.25
N VAL A 227 0.09 -10.83 0.22
CA VAL A 227 0.27 -9.70 -0.68
C VAL A 227 -1.03 -8.91 -0.68
N ILE A 228 -0.97 -7.62 -0.39
CA ILE A 228 -2.12 -6.72 -0.47
C ILE A 228 -2.06 -6.00 -1.80
N VAL A 229 -3.06 -6.22 -2.63
CA VAL A 229 -3.25 -5.50 -3.88
C VAL A 229 -4.20 -4.33 -3.63
N VAL A 230 -3.76 -3.13 -4.01
CA VAL A 230 -4.55 -1.90 -3.95
C VAL A 230 -4.83 -1.46 -5.38
N ASN A 231 -6.08 -1.52 -5.79
CA ASN A 231 -6.54 -1.06 -7.10
C ASN A 231 -7.38 0.20 -6.97
N GLU A 232 -7.24 1.09 -7.93
CA GLU A 232 -8.09 2.27 -8.07
C GLU A 232 -8.85 2.22 -9.40
N TYR A 233 -10.14 2.55 -9.36
CA TYR A 233 -11.08 2.53 -10.48
C TYR A 233 -11.84 3.85 -10.56
N ALA A 234 -12.29 4.22 -11.76
CA ALA A 234 -13.05 5.47 -11.94
C ALA A 234 -14.39 5.47 -11.18
N ASN A 235 -15.02 4.32 -11.08
CA ASN A 235 -16.34 4.11 -10.49
C ASN A 235 -16.50 2.69 -9.98
N ILE A 236 -17.66 2.40 -9.39
CA ILE A 236 -17.92 1.06 -8.81
C ILE A 236 -18.18 0.01 -9.88
N GLU A 237 -18.74 0.39 -11.02
CA GLU A 237 -19.01 -0.52 -12.14
C GLU A 237 -17.70 -1.08 -12.67
N ASP A 238 -16.67 -0.24 -12.86
CA ASP A 238 -15.34 -0.68 -13.27
C ASP A 238 -14.67 -1.57 -12.21
N ALA A 239 -14.88 -1.28 -10.92
CA ALA A 239 -14.34 -2.09 -9.83
C ALA A 239 -14.99 -3.47 -9.73
N MET A 240 -16.27 -3.58 -10.12
CA MET A 240 -17.03 -4.85 -10.11
C MET A 240 -16.84 -5.66 -11.39
N ASP A 241 -16.48 -5.01 -12.50
CA ASP A 241 -16.18 -5.68 -13.77
C ASP A 241 -14.71 -6.11 -13.81
N GLN A 242 -14.45 -7.29 -13.29
CA GLN A 242 -13.11 -7.91 -13.25
C GLN A 242 -12.83 -8.81 -14.47
N ASP A 243 -13.68 -8.79 -15.49
CA ASP A 243 -13.43 -9.56 -16.72
C ASP A 243 -12.29 -8.94 -17.53
N ASN A 244 -11.17 -9.64 -17.55
CA ASN A 244 -9.98 -9.31 -18.32
C ASN A 244 -9.68 -10.33 -19.43
N SER A 245 -10.64 -11.20 -19.77
CA SER A 245 -10.47 -12.29 -20.73
C SER A 245 -9.94 -11.81 -22.09
N ALA A 246 -10.46 -10.70 -22.60
CA ALA A 246 -10.02 -10.11 -23.87
C ALA A 246 -8.55 -9.66 -23.83
N LEU A 247 -8.07 -9.12 -22.72
CA LEU A 247 -6.66 -8.76 -22.53
C LEU A 247 -5.78 -10.00 -22.43
N VAL A 248 -6.26 -11.02 -21.74
CA VAL A 248 -5.58 -12.32 -21.62
C VAL A 248 -5.45 -12.98 -22.98
N GLU A 249 -6.50 -13.06 -23.78
CA GLU A 249 -6.47 -13.63 -25.13
C GLU A 249 -5.55 -12.85 -26.06
N LYS A 250 -5.54 -11.53 -25.95
CA LYS A 250 -4.62 -10.68 -26.71
C LYS A 250 -3.15 -10.89 -26.32
N ALA A 251 -2.89 -11.10 -25.02
CA ALA A 251 -1.55 -11.33 -24.50
C ALA A 251 -0.99 -12.72 -24.88
N TRP A 252 -1.87 -13.71 -24.87
CA TRP A 252 -1.55 -15.12 -25.22
C TRP A 252 -2.59 -15.64 -26.21
N PRO A 253 -2.43 -15.35 -27.51
CA PRO A 253 -3.40 -15.75 -28.53
C PRO A 253 -3.42 -17.27 -28.76
N ASP A 254 -2.30 -17.95 -28.57
CA ASP A 254 -2.24 -19.41 -28.62
C ASP A 254 -2.83 -19.99 -27.33
N GLU A 255 -3.79 -20.90 -27.49
CA GLU A 255 -4.51 -21.48 -26.36
C GLU A 255 -3.63 -22.37 -25.46
N GLU A 256 -2.70 -23.11 -26.05
CA GLU A 256 -1.81 -23.99 -25.30
C GLU A 256 -0.75 -23.20 -24.54
N GLU A 257 -0.18 -22.15 -25.15
CA GLU A 257 0.71 -21.21 -24.46
C GLU A 257 -0.02 -20.51 -23.31
N ARG A 258 -1.25 -20.08 -23.53
CA ARG A 258 -2.09 -19.45 -22.51
C ARG A 258 -2.35 -20.42 -21.34
N LYS A 259 -2.75 -21.66 -21.60
CA LYS A 259 -2.94 -22.69 -20.56
C LYS A 259 -1.66 -22.96 -19.79
N ALA A 260 -0.54 -23.08 -20.48
CA ALA A 260 0.76 -23.31 -19.86
C ALA A 260 1.17 -22.13 -18.95
N PHE A 261 0.99 -20.90 -19.43
CA PHE A 261 1.25 -19.70 -18.61
C PHE A 261 0.40 -19.68 -17.34
N PHE A 262 -0.92 -19.84 -17.46
CA PHE A 262 -1.81 -19.78 -16.30
C PHE A 262 -1.67 -20.95 -15.35
N LYS A 263 -1.28 -22.15 -15.84
CA LYS A 263 -0.89 -23.25 -14.96
C LYS A 263 0.28 -22.84 -14.07
N LYS A 264 1.29 -22.20 -14.65
CA LYS A 264 2.48 -21.72 -13.94
C LYS A 264 2.16 -20.53 -13.02
N PHE A 265 1.43 -19.54 -13.51
CA PHE A 265 0.99 -18.39 -12.74
C PHE A 265 0.20 -18.80 -11.49
N ASN A 266 -0.79 -19.68 -11.66
CA ASN A 266 -1.63 -20.15 -10.56
C ASN A 266 -0.86 -20.98 -9.53
N ALA A 267 0.22 -21.68 -9.93
CA ALA A 267 1.04 -22.45 -9.01
C ALA A 267 1.75 -21.55 -7.96
N TYR A 268 1.97 -20.27 -8.27
CA TYR A 268 2.58 -19.32 -7.35
C TYR A 268 1.61 -18.70 -6.36
N TRP A 269 0.30 -18.97 -6.49
CA TRP A 269 -0.70 -18.51 -5.53
C TRP A 269 -1.16 -19.68 -4.65
N SER A 270 -1.36 -19.42 -3.36
CA SER A 270 -1.96 -20.39 -2.47
C SER A 270 -3.41 -20.61 -2.86
N ASN A 271 -3.83 -21.87 -2.92
CA ASN A 271 -5.16 -22.25 -3.36
C ASN A 271 -6.26 -21.51 -2.58
N GLY A 272 -7.05 -20.82 -3.31
CA GLY A 272 -8.48 -20.72 -3.15
C GLY A 272 -9.01 -19.48 -2.52
N HIS A 273 -8.33 -18.60 -1.86
CA HIS A 273 -9.10 -17.49 -1.26
C HIS A 273 -8.27 -16.21 -1.16
N HIS A 274 -8.79 -15.17 -1.80
CA HIS A 274 -8.46 -13.79 -1.45
C HIS A 274 -9.31 -13.38 -0.24
N LYS A 275 -8.87 -12.34 0.44
CA LYS A 275 -9.61 -11.68 1.50
C LYS A 275 -9.83 -10.23 1.09
N ASP A 276 -11.10 -9.86 0.89
CA ASP A 276 -11.47 -8.48 0.68
C ASP A 276 -11.24 -7.72 1.99
N LEU A 277 -10.38 -6.70 1.94
CA LEU A 277 -10.04 -5.90 3.11
C LEU A 277 -10.85 -4.62 3.13
N GLU A 278 -10.82 -3.86 2.04
CA GLU A 278 -11.44 -2.54 1.96
C GLU A 278 -12.00 -2.27 0.57
N ILE A 279 -13.12 -1.56 0.52
CA ILE A 279 -13.64 -0.85 -0.65
C ILE A 279 -14.06 0.54 -0.22
N ARG A 280 -13.35 1.55 -0.71
CA ARG A 280 -13.38 2.91 -0.20
C ARG A 280 -13.53 3.95 -1.31
N ASN A 281 -14.06 5.10 -0.93
CA ASN A 281 -14.10 6.29 -1.78
C ASN A 281 -12.80 7.09 -1.61
N HIS A 282 -12.05 7.27 -2.68
CA HIS A 282 -10.82 8.07 -2.66
C HIS A 282 -11.14 9.54 -2.91
N TRP A 283 -10.80 10.37 -1.94
CA TRP A 283 -10.94 11.82 -2.04
C TRP A 283 -9.78 12.41 -2.84
N VAL A 284 -9.94 12.37 -4.16
CA VAL A 284 -8.88 12.71 -5.13
C VAL A 284 -8.35 14.14 -4.96
N SER A 285 -9.17 15.07 -4.48
CA SER A 285 -8.75 16.44 -4.16
C SER A 285 -7.69 16.54 -3.07
N LEU A 286 -7.51 15.47 -2.26
CA LEU A 286 -6.51 15.41 -1.19
C LEU A 286 -5.23 14.66 -1.59
N ARG A 287 -5.19 14.08 -2.81
CA ARG A 287 -4.03 13.34 -3.33
C ARG A 287 -2.79 14.23 -3.46
N LYS A 288 -1.62 13.64 -3.19
CA LYS A 288 -0.34 14.17 -3.63
C LYS A 288 0.15 13.42 -4.86
#